data_b1e3f19505b1b94da3357abcfda74889
#
_entry.id   b1e3f19505b1b94da3357abcfda74889
#
_cell.length_a   1.000
_cell.length_b   1.000
_cell.length_c   1.000
_cell.angle_alpha   90.00
_cell.angle_beta   90.00
_cell.angle_gamma   90.00
#
_symmetry.space_group_name_H-M   'P 1'
#
loop_
_entity.id
_entity.type
_entity.pdbx_description
1 polymer ?
#
loop_
_entity_poly.entity_id
_entity_poly.type
_entity_poly.pdbx_seq_one_letter_code
_entity_poly.pdbx_strand_id
1 'polypeptide(L)'
;MALKATIFKVELTIADMDRNYYADHGFTIARHPSETDERMMVRILAFALYADPALAFGKGLCVEDEPDVWQRDLTGAIERWIDVGQPDEKWIRKACGRARETVVVSYGRAADIWWNGVRDKLARQSNLTVWNLPPDVAPALAALTARSMRLQCTRQDGQVWITDGRQTVLVEPERRMGA
;
A
#
# COMPACT_ATOMS: atom_id res chain seq x y z
N MET A 1 -23.36 17.85 -8.17
CA MET A 1 -22.55 18.14 -6.97
C MET A 1 -21.33 17.24 -6.94
N ALA A 2 -20.18 17.81 -6.69
CA ALA A 2 -18.97 17.00 -6.49
C ALA A 2 -19.10 16.24 -5.17
N LEU A 3 -18.92 14.92 -5.22
CA LEU A 3 -18.90 14.08 -4.03
C LEU A 3 -17.60 14.36 -3.26
N LYS A 4 -17.74 14.59 -1.97
CA LYS A 4 -16.57 14.84 -1.10
C LYS A 4 -15.95 13.53 -0.63
N ALA A 5 -14.62 13.51 -0.58
CA ALA A 5 -13.91 12.41 0.07
C ALA A 5 -14.23 12.35 1.56
N THR A 6 -14.23 11.15 2.11
CA THR A 6 -14.34 10.94 3.56
C THR A 6 -12.95 10.95 4.16
N ILE A 7 -12.75 11.71 5.23
CA ILE A 7 -11.45 11.82 5.90
C ILE A 7 -11.44 10.90 7.12
N PHE A 8 -10.40 10.09 7.20
CA PHE A 8 -10.13 9.19 8.33
C PHE A 8 -8.87 9.65 9.06
N LYS A 9 -8.89 9.56 10.37
CA LYS A 9 -7.73 9.86 11.22
C LYS A 9 -7.10 8.56 11.65
N VAL A 10 -5.78 8.43 11.50
CA VAL A 10 -5.05 7.21 11.81
C VAL A 10 -3.86 7.51 12.71
N GLU A 11 -3.75 6.76 13.79
CA GLU A 11 -2.56 6.63 14.61
C GLU A 11 -2.03 5.21 14.40
N LEU A 12 -0.83 5.09 13.83
CA LEU A 12 -0.23 3.82 13.44
C LEU A 12 1.09 3.64 14.17
N THR A 13 1.13 2.66 15.07
CA THR A 13 2.36 2.27 15.78
C THR A 13 2.98 1.09 15.03
N ILE A 14 4.23 1.23 14.63
CA ILE A 14 4.94 0.22 13.84
C ILE A 14 6.09 -0.36 14.64
N ALA A 15 6.13 -1.70 14.70
CA ALA A 15 7.26 -2.47 15.16
C ALA A 15 7.65 -3.46 14.06
N ASP A 16 8.55 -3.06 13.19
CA ASP A 16 9.05 -3.85 12.07
C ASP A 16 10.42 -4.43 12.43
N MET A 17 10.43 -5.67 12.88
CA MET A 17 11.66 -6.35 13.31
C MET A 17 12.52 -6.76 12.12
N ASP A 18 11.92 -7.00 10.96
CA ASP A 18 12.66 -7.38 9.75
C ASP A 18 13.51 -6.23 9.22
N ARG A 19 13.04 -4.98 9.38
CA ARG A 19 13.76 -3.77 8.96
C ARG A 19 14.39 -3.01 10.13
N ASN A 20 14.19 -3.47 11.35
CA ASN A 20 14.60 -2.76 12.57
C ASN A 20 14.05 -1.32 12.60
N TYR A 21 12.75 -1.17 12.30
CA TYR A 21 12.07 0.10 12.25
C TYR A 21 10.95 0.16 13.30
N TYR A 22 11.03 1.14 14.19
CA TYR A 22 10.08 1.31 15.31
C TYR A 22 9.67 2.77 15.35
N ALA A 23 8.41 3.06 15.08
CA ALA A 23 7.94 4.45 15.07
C ALA A 23 6.42 4.54 15.22
N ASP A 24 5.97 5.71 15.67
CA ASP A 24 4.58 6.11 15.67
C ASP A 24 4.36 7.09 14.51
N HIS A 25 3.28 6.84 13.74
CA HIS A 25 2.87 7.73 12.67
C HIS A 25 1.44 8.20 12.90
N GLY A 26 1.21 9.51 12.85
CA GLY A 26 -0.12 10.10 12.88
C GLY A 26 -0.41 10.78 11.54
N PHE A 27 -1.52 10.43 10.89
CA PHE A 27 -1.89 11.02 9.62
C PHE A 27 -3.40 11.00 9.41
N THR A 28 -3.84 11.76 8.43
CA THR A 28 -5.20 11.64 7.88
C THR A 28 -5.11 11.01 6.51
N ILE A 29 -6.12 10.23 6.14
CA ILE A 29 -6.24 9.61 4.83
C ILE A 29 -7.62 9.91 4.25
N ALA A 30 -7.65 10.33 3.00
CA ALA A 30 -8.89 10.61 2.29
C ALA A 30 -9.32 9.38 1.49
N ARG A 31 -10.55 8.95 1.68
CA ARG A 31 -11.17 7.92 0.85
C ARG A 31 -12.09 8.58 -0.15
N HIS A 32 -11.78 8.45 -1.44
CA HIS A 32 -12.65 8.92 -2.52
C HIS A 32 -13.99 8.17 -2.46
N PRO A 33 -15.13 8.81 -2.82
CA PRO A 33 -16.43 8.14 -2.80
C PRO A 33 -16.51 6.84 -3.62
N SER A 34 -15.68 6.70 -4.66
CA SER A 34 -15.59 5.48 -5.46
C SER A 34 -14.59 4.45 -4.93
N GLU A 35 -13.86 4.78 -3.86
CA GLU A 35 -12.90 3.88 -3.24
C GLU A 35 -13.56 3.02 -2.17
N THR A 36 -13.25 1.73 -2.15
CA THR A 36 -13.73 0.82 -1.11
C THR A 36 -12.91 0.97 0.18
N ASP A 37 -13.49 0.57 1.31
CA ASP A 37 -12.76 0.47 2.58
C ASP A 37 -11.57 -0.49 2.46
N GLU A 38 -11.73 -1.58 1.73
CA GLU A 38 -10.65 -2.54 1.48
C GLU A 38 -9.45 -1.86 0.83
N ARG A 39 -9.67 -1.08 -0.22
CA ARG A 39 -8.59 -0.40 -0.93
C ARG A 39 -7.88 0.62 -0.03
N MET A 40 -8.64 1.41 0.70
CA MET A 40 -8.08 2.36 1.66
C MET A 40 -7.22 1.67 2.71
N MET A 41 -7.71 0.57 3.29
CA MET A 41 -6.98 -0.17 4.30
C MET A 41 -5.72 -0.85 3.73
N VAL A 42 -5.76 -1.29 2.47
CA VAL A 42 -4.55 -1.82 1.79
C VAL A 42 -3.53 -0.70 1.55
N ARG A 43 -3.96 0.54 1.30
CA ARG A 43 -3.03 1.69 1.24
C ARG A 43 -2.33 1.92 2.60
N ILE A 44 -3.05 1.79 3.69
CA ILE A 44 -2.48 1.89 5.04
C ILE A 44 -1.48 0.75 5.28
N LEU A 45 -1.82 -0.48 4.89
CA LEU A 45 -0.90 -1.61 4.97
C LEU A 45 0.37 -1.37 4.15
N ALA A 46 0.23 -0.90 2.92
CA ALA A 46 1.38 -0.58 2.06
C ALA A 46 2.29 0.48 2.69
N PHE A 47 1.69 1.51 3.29
CA PHE A 47 2.44 2.49 4.08
C PHE A 47 3.20 1.80 5.22
N ALA A 48 2.56 0.93 5.99
CA ALA A 48 3.18 0.25 7.12
C ALA A 48 4.36 -0.64 6.69
N LEU A 49 4.24 -1.34 5.55
CA LEU A 49 5.29 -2.22 5.05
C LEU A 49 6.56 -1.49 4.64
N TYR A 50 6.44 -0.23 4.24
CA TYR A 50 7.54 0.59 3.74
C TYR A 50 7.76 1.85 4.57
N ALA A 51 7.24 1.89 5.78
CA ALA A 51 7.23 3.07 6.61
C ALA A 51 8.62 3.72 6.74
N ASP A 52 8.62 5.02 6.57
CA ASP A 52 9.79 5.89 6.62
C ASP A 52 9.29 7.30 6.98
N PRO A 53 10.07 8.12 7.68
CA PRO A 53 9.66 9.49 7.99
C PRO A 53 9.31 10.34 6.76
N ALA A 54 9.89 10.02 5.60
CA ALA A 54 9.64 10.73 4.34
C ALA A 54 8.52 10.12 3.50
N LEU A 55 7.95 8.99 3.92
CA LEU A 55 6.86 8.33 3.19
C LEU A 55 5.55 9.10 3.39
N ALA A 56 4.81 9.33 2.31
CA ALA A 56 3.56 10.08 2.33
C ALA A 56 2.54 9.47 1.38
N PHE A 57 1.25 9.71 1.66
CA PHE A 57 0.20 9.34 0.73
C PHE A 57 0.13 10.34 -0.43
N GLY A 58 -0.18 9.83 -1.63
CA GLY A 58 -0.56 10.66 -2.76
C GLY A 58 -1.96 11.26 -2.57
N LYS A 59 -2.37 12.10 -3.50
CA LYS A 59 -3.66 12.82 -3.42
C LYS A 59 -4.89 11.92 -3.70
N GLY A 60 -4.68 10.65 -3.99
CA GLY A 60 -5.75 9.69 -4.21
C GLY A 60 -6.13 9.50 -5.67
N LEU A 61 -7.28 8.84 -5.90
CA LEU A 61 -7.72 8.40 -7.21
C LEU A 61 -7.92 9.51 -8.26
N CYS A 62 -8.01 10.76 -7.84
CA CYS A 62 -8.30 11.88 -8.71
C CYS A 62 -7.07 12.51 -9.36
N VAL A 63 -5.87 12.03 -9.08
CA VAL A 63 -4.63 12.60 -9.60
C VAL A 63 -3.88 11.54 -10.41
N GLU A 64 -3.84 11.74 -11.72
CA GLU A 64 -3.32 10.75 -12.67
C GLU A 64 -1.80 10.52 -12.59
N ASP A 65 -1.04 11.46 -12.04
CA ASP A 65 0.41 11.38 -12.04
C ASP A 65 1.03 11.13 -10.66
N GLU A 66 0.22 10.70 -9.69
CA GLU A 66 0.68 10.38 -8.35
C GLU A 66 0.34 8.93 -7.96
N PRO A 67 1.24 8.27 -7.20
CA PRO A 67 0.94 6.94 -6.64
C PRO A 67 0.01 7.04 -5.45
N ASP A 68 -0.39 5.88 -4.94
CA ASP A 68 -1.11 5.80 -3.68
C ASP A 68 -0.23 6.22 -2.49
N VAL A 69 1.03 5.83 -2.51
CA VAL A 69 2.03 6.18 -1.48
C VAL A 69 3.38 6.41 -2.17
N TRP A 70 4.12 7.40 -1.73
CA TRP A 70 5.46 7.63 -2.26
C TRP A 70 6.43 8.20 -1.24
N GLN A 71 7.70 8.08 -1.57
CA GLN A 71 8.80 8.69 -0.84
C GLN A 71 9.64 9.48 -1.83
N ARG A 72 9.86 10.76 -1.51
CA ARG A 72 10.73 11.63 -2.31
C ARG A 72 11.90 12.07 -1.43
N ASP A 73 13.05 12.26 -2.05
CA ASP A 73 14.20 12.82 -1.37
C ASP A 73 14.09 14.36 -1.27
N LEU A 74 15.08 14.98 -0.68
CA LEU A 74 15.11 16.44 -0.50
C LEU A 74 15.21 17.21 -1.82
N THR A 75 15.63 16.56 -2.91
CA THR A 75 15.68 17.17 -4.24
C THR A 75 14.37 17.03 -5.01
N GLY A 76 13.42 16.28 -4.46
CA GLY A 76 12.15 15.96 -5.11
C GLY A 76 12.20 14.70 -5.98
N ALA A 77 13.35 14.02 -6.06
CA ALA A 77 13.45 12.75 -6.79
C ALA A 77 12.64 11.66 -6.07
N ILE A 78 11.98 10.80 -6.86
CA ILE A 78 11.11 9.76 -6.32
C ILE A 78 11.97 8.54 -5.96
N GLU A 79 12.15 8.34 -4.67
CA GLU A 79 12.85 7.17 -4.14
C GLU A 79 12.00 5.91 -4.23
N ARG A 80 10.71 6.02 -3.90
CA ARG A 80 9.78 4.90 -3.89
C ARG A 80 8.40 5.32 -4.35
N TRP A 81 7.82 4.52 -5.23
CA TRP A 81 6.48 4.68 -5.76
C TRP A 81 5.68 3.42 -5.45
N ILE A 82 4.58 3.53 -4.73
CA ILE A 82 3.79 2.39 -4.30
C ILE A 82 2.35 2.56 -4.78
N ASP A 83 1.85 1.57 -5.52
CA ASP A 83 0.46 1.49 -5.92
C ASP A 83 -0.19 0.24 -5.33
N VAL A 84 -1.47 0.32 -5.03
CA VAL A 84 -2.26 -0.81 -4.55
C VAL A 84 -3.33 -1.20 -5.57
N GLY A 85 -3.72 -2.47 -5.55
CA GLY A 85 -4.73 -3.01 -6.46
C GLY A 85 -4.12 -3.66 -7.69
N GLN A 86 -4.77 -3.48 -8.83
CA GLN A 86 -4.36 -4.05 -10.11
C GLN A 86 -4.17 -2.93 -11.15
N PRO A 87 -3.07 -2.16 -11.04
CA PRO A 87 -2.80 -1.09 -12.00
C PRO A 87 -2.46 -1.63 -13.39
N ASP A 88 -2.74 -0.82 -14.40
CA ASP A 88 -2.40 -1.12 -15.80
C ASP A 88 -0.88 -1.26 -15.98
N GLU A 89 -0.45 -2.15 -16.86
CA GLU A 89 0.98 -2.41 -17.07
C GLU A 89 1.74 -1.19 -17.60
N LYS A 90 1.07 -0.36 -18.40
CA LYS A 90 1.68 0.88 -18.90
C LYS A 90 1.93 1.87 -17.78
N TRP A 91 1.00 1.96 -16.84
CA TRP A 91 1.14 2.78 -15.65
C TRP A 91 2.33 2.32 -14.81
N ILE A 92 2.44 1.00 -14.58
CA ILE A 92 3.55 0.43 -13.81
C ILE A 92 4.89 0.71 -14.49
N ARG A 93 4.97 0.51 -15.82
CA ARG A 93 6.21 0.81 -16.57
C ARG A 93 6.60 2.29 -16.50
N LYS A 94 5.61 3.18 -16.57
CA LYS A 94 5.84 4.62 -16.42
C LYS A 94 6.39 4.93 -15.02
N ALA A 95 5.79 4.34 -13.99
CA ALA A 95 6.26 4.48 -12.60
C ALA A 95 7.70 3.98 -12.44
N CYS A 96 8.03 2.82 -13.01
CA CYS A 96 9.40 2.28 -12.98
C CYS A 96 10.42 3.21 -13.63
N GLY A 97 10.03 3.95 -14.65
CA GLY A 97 10.89 4.95 -15.29
C GLY A 97 11.05 6.24 -14.50
N ARG A 98 10.18 6.52 -13.55
CA ARG A 98 10.18 7.75 -12.76
C ARG A 98 10.76 7.59 -11.36
N ALA A 99 10.68 6.41 -10.78
CA ALA A 99 11.08 6.14 -9.41
C ALA A 99 12.30 5.22 -9.35
N ARG A 100 13.07 5.33 -8.27
CA ARG A 100 14.18 4.43 -8.01
C ARG A 100 13.68 3.01 -7.75
N GLU A 101 12.59 2.88 -6.99
CA GLU A 101 11.92 1.63 -6.69
C GLU A 101 10.42 1.79 -6.90
N THR A 102 9.81 0.82 -7.56
CA THR A 102 8.35 0.76 -7.72
C THR A 102 7.82 -0.50 -7.05
N VAL A 103 6.74 -0.34 -6.29
CA VAL A 103 6.09 -1.42 -5.56
C VAL A 103 4.61 -1.46 -5.94
N VAL A 104 4.10 -2.65 -6.20
CA VAL A 104 2.67 -2.90 -6.35
C VAL A 104 2.23 -3.89 -5.29
N VAL A 105 1.16 -3.54 -4.57
CA VAL A 105 0.52 -4.44 -3.60
C VAL A 105 -0.84 -4.82 -4.16
N SER A 106 -0.92 -5.96 -4.81
CA SER A 106 -2.18 -6.47 -5.37
C SER A 106 -2.98 -7.25 -4.33
N TYR A 107 -4.29 -7.25 -4.51
CA TYR A 107 -5.20 -7.96 -3.61
C TYR A 107 -6.51 -8.28 -4.34
N GLY A 108 -7.30 -9.15 -3.75
CA GLY A 108 -8.64 -9.48 -4.25
C GLY A 108 -8.64 -10.65 -5.22
N ARG A 109 -9.84 -11.06 -5.61
CA ARG A 109 -10.05 -12.27 -6.43
C ARG A 109 -9.52 -12.15 -7.84
N ALA A 110 -9.46 -10.94 -8.39
CA ALA A 110 -8.97 -10.70 -9.74
C ALA A 110 -7.44 -10.57 -9.83
N ALA A 111 -6.73 -10.60 -8.71
CA ALA A 111 -5.29 -10.35 -8.67
C ALA A 111 -4.49 -11.38 -9.48
N ASP A 112 -4.86 -12.65 -9.41
CA ASP A 112 -4.15 -13.70 -10.16
C ASP A 112 -4.34 -13.56 -11.67
N ILE A 113 -5.57 -13.25 -12.11
CA ILE A 113 -5.89 -13.02 -13.52
C ILE A 113 -5.11 -11.81 -14.02
N TRP A 114 -5.13 -10.73 -13.26
CA TRP A 114 -4.37 -9.52 -13.58
C TRP A 114 -2.87 -9.82 -13.71
N TRP A 115 -2.29 -10.49 -12.71
CA TRP A 115 -0.86 -10.82 -12.70
C TRP A 115 -0.47 -11.68 -13.91
N ASN A 116 -1.25 -12.71 -14.23
CA ASN A 116 -1.00 -13.56 -15.38
C ASN A 116 -1.04 -12.78 -16.70
N GLY A 117 -1.82 -11.72 -16.77
CA GLY A 117 -1.91 -10.86 -17.95
C GLY A 117 -0.78 -9.85 -18.10
N VAL A 118 -0.11 -9.46 -17.01
CA VAL A 118 0.89 -8.39 -17.03
C VAL A 118 2.32 -8.85 -16.76
N ARG A 119 2.53 -10.00 -16.13
CA ARG A 119 3.86 -10.45 -15.67
C ARG A 119 4.92 -10.48 -16.77
N ASP A 120 4.56 -10.96 -17.96
CA ASP A 120 5.51 -11.06 -19.06
C ASP A 120 5.91 -9.69 -19.59
N LYS A 121 4.98 -8.74 -19.59
CA LYS A 121 5.22 -7.36 -20.01
C LYS A 121 6.07 -6.59 -19.00
N LEU A 122 6.08 -7.02 -17.74
CA LEU A 122 6.81 -6.39 -16.65
C LEU A 122 8.14 -7.09 -16.32
N ALA A 123 8.43 -8.21 -16.95
CA ALA A 123 9.58 -9.06 -16.62
C ALA A 123 10.93 -8.36 -16.69
N ARG A 124 11.06 -7.30 -17.52
CA ARG A 124 12.30 -6.55 -17.70
C ARG A 124 12.49 -5.41 -16.70
N GLN A 125 11.49 -5.13 -15.86
CA GLN A 125 11.59 -4.04 -14.89
C GLN A 125 12.41 -4.50 -13.67
N SER A 126 13.66 -4.06 -13.62
CA SER A 126 14.60 -4.48 -12.58
C SER A 126 14.34 -3.83 -11.21
N ASN A 127 13.59 -2.73 -11.19
CA ASN A 127 13.28 -1.96 -9.97
C ASN A 127 11.83 -2.13 -9.50
N LEU A 128 11.15 -3.18 -9.96
CA LEU A 128 9.76 -3.46 -9.61
C LEU A 128 9.68 -4.61 -8.61
N THR A 129 8.91 -4.40 -7.54
CA THR A 129 8.49 -5.44 -6.60
C THR A 129 6.99 -5.55 -6.64
N VAL A 130 6.46 -6.76 -6.78
CA VAL A 130 5.02 -7.03 -6.76
C VAL A 130 4.72 -7.99 -5.62
N TRP A 131 3.88 -7.52 -4.71
CA TRP A 131 3.30 -8.31 -3.63
C TRP A 131 1.86 -8.64 -3.95
N ASN A 132 1.42 -9.83 -3.55
CA ASN A 132 0.01 -10.19 -3.57
C ASN A 132 -0.45 -10.55 -2.17
N LEU A 133 -1.60 -10.02 -1.77
CA LEU A 133 -2.21 -10.35 -0.48
C LEU A 133 -3.17 -11.53 -0.66
N PRO A 134 -3.14 -12.51 0.26
CA PRO A 134 -4.14 -13.58 0.26
C PRO A 134 -5.58 -13.03 0.22
N PRO A 135 -6.54 -13.77 -0.38
CA PRO A 135 -7.87 -13.23 -0.67
C PRO A 135 -8.70 -12.77 0.54
N ASP A 136 -8.42 -13.32 1.71
CA ASP A 136 -9.13 -13.00 2.96
C ASP A 136 -8.60 -11.74 3.67
N VAL A 137 -7.43 -11.23 3.26
CA VAL A 137 -6.76 -10.12 3.95
C VAL A 137 -7.50 -8.81 3.79
N ALA A 138 -7.86 -8.42 2.57
CA ALA A 138 -8.51 -7.12 2.33
C ALA A 138 -9.87 -7.00 3.03
N PRO A 139 -10.76 -8.01 2.99
CA PRO A 139 -11.99 -7.98 3.78
C PRO A 139 -11.73 -7.89 5.29
N ALA A 140 -10.74 -8.62 5.80
CA ALA A 140 -10.39 -8.58 7.22
C ALA A 140 -9.86 -7.20 7.65
N LEU A 141 -9.01 -6.58 6.82
CA LEU A 141 -8.55 -5.21 7.05
C LEU A 141 -9.71 -4.21 7.03
N ALA A 142 -10.64 -4.36 6.08
CA ALA A 142 -11.81 -3.48 5.98
C ALA A 142 -12.67 -3.51 7.25
N ALA A 143 -12.72 -4.65 7.95
CA ALA A 143 -13.44 -4.79 9.20
C ALA A 143 -12.85 -3.92 10.34
N LEU A 144 -11.60 -3.48 10.23
CA LEU A 144 -10.96 -2.57 11.18
C LEU A 144 -11.30 -1.10 10.95
N THR A 145 -11.98 -0.78 9.86
CA THR A 145 -12.24 0.61 9.44
C THR A 145 -13.07 1.37 10.47
N ALA A 146 -12.59 2.53 10.88
CA ALA A 146 -13.29 3.49 11.73
C ALA A 146 -12.82 4.90 11.38
N ARG A 147 -13.66 5.90 11.65
CA ARG A 147 -13.33 7.31 11.34
C ARG A 147 -12.06 7.78 12.05
N SER A 148 -11.82 7.29 13.24
CA SER A 148 -10.57 7.43 13.99
C SER A 148 -10.04 6.04 14.30
N MET A 149 -8.86 5.73 13.80
CA MET A 149 -8.25 4.41 13.95
C MET A 149 -6.96 4.50 14.76
N ARG A 150 -6.81 3.58 15.71
CA ARG A 150 -5.54 3.32 16.40
C ARG A 150 -5.11 1.91 16.03
N LEU A 151 -4.09 1.83 15.21
CA LEU A 151 -3.61 0.57 14.66
C LEU A 151 -2.19 0.29 15.13
N GLN A 152 -1.92 -0.97 15.44
CA GLN A 152 -0.57 -1.46 15.70
C GLN A 152 -0.21 -2.44 14.61
N CYS A 153 0.95 -2.23 14.00
CA CYS A 153 1.48 -3.10 12.96
C CYS A 153 2.80 -3.70 13.45
N THR A 154 2.84 -5.02 13.56
CA THR A 154 4.04 -5.75 13.93
C THR A 154 4.46 -6.62 12.76
N ARG A 155 5.75 -6.57 12.39
CA ARG A 155 6.31 -7.41 11.33
C ARG A 155 7.48 -8.20 11.87
N GLN A 156 7.47 -9.52 11.61
CA GLN A 156 8.56 -10.42 11.96
C GLN A 156 8.54 -11.61 11.02
N ASP A 157 9.72 -11.96 10.49
CA ASP A 157 9.92 -13.14 9.61
C ASP A 157 8.93 -13.15 8.42
N GLY A 158 8.68 -11.98 7.82
CA GLY A 158 7.79 -11.82 6.68
C GLY A 158 6.30 -11.83 7.01
N GLN A 159 5.93 -12.10 8.25
CA GLN A 159 4.55 -12.04 8.71
C GLN A 159 4.23 -10.66 9.28
N VAL A 160 3.02 -10.18 9.03
CA VAL A 160 2.56 -8.87 9.48
C VAL A 160 1.26 -9.05 10.26
N TRP A 161 1.21 -8.47 11.46
CA TRP A 161 0.01 -8.44 12.28
C TRP A 161 -0.46 -7.00 12.41
N ILE A 162 -1.72 -6.76 12.04
CA ILE A 162 -2.35 -5.46 12.25
C ILE A 162 -3.53 -5.64 13.20
N THR A 163 -3.57 -4.84 14.26
CA THR A 163 -4.63 -4.89 15.25
C THR A 163 -5.16 -3.51 15.58
N ASP A 164 -6.46 -3.43 15.86
CA ASP A 164 -7.12 -2.26 16.43
C ASP A 164 -7.31 -2.37 17.96
N GLY A 165 -6.75 -3.41 18.58
CA GLY A 165 -6.92 -3.73 19.99
C GLY A 165 -8.08 -4.68 20.27
N ARG A 166 -8.95 -4.94 19.31
CA ARG A 166 -10.08 -5.87 19.41
C ARG A 166 -9.93 -7.05 18.46
N GLN A 167 -9.52 -6.77 17.24
CA GLN A 167 -9.30 -7.76 16.19
C GLN A 167 -7.87 -7.66 15.69
N THR A 168 -7.30 -8.80 15.32
CA THR A 168 -5.97 -8.88 14.76
C THR A 168 -6.04 -9.56 13.39
N VAL A 169 -5.44 -8.94 12.40
CA VAL A 169 -5.35 -9.49 11.04
C VAL A 169 -3.91 -9.93 10.80
N LEU A 170 -3.74 -11.22 10.48
CA LEU A 170 -2.46 -11.76 10.02
C LEU A 170 -2.37 -11.59 8.52
N VAL A 171 -1.29 -10.97 8.07
CA VAL A 171 -0.99 -10.76 6.66
C VAL A 171 0.32 -11.46 6.33
N GLU A 172 0.28 -12.36 5.37
CA GLU A 172 1.45 -13.04 4.81
C GLU A 172 1.56 -12.67 3.33
N PRO A 173 2.19 -11.53 3.00
CA PRO A 173 2.29 -11.11 1.61
C PRO A 173 3.11 -12.10 0.79
N GLU A 174 2.62 -12.43 -0.39
CA GLU A 174 3.33 -13.27 -1.35
C GLU A 174 4.10 -12.41 -2.33
N ARG A 175 5.40 -12.66 -2.47
CA ARG A 175 6.20 -11.95 -3.47
C ARG A 175 6.01 -12.60 -4.83
N ARG A 176 5.46 -11.84 -5.78
CA ARG A 176 5.26 -12.29 -7.17
C ARG A 176 6.43 -11.89 -8.05
N MET A 177 7.10 -10.79 -7.73
CA MET A 177 8.24 -10.28 -8.47
C MET A 177 9.11 -9.42 -7.55
N GLY A 178 10.40 -9.31 -7.88
CA GLY A 178 11.36 -8.48 -7.16
C GLY A 178 12.40 -9.30 -6.41
N ALA A 179 13.41 -8.60 -5.91
CA ALA A 179 14.51 -9.19 -5.15
C ALA A 179 14.16 -9.42 -3.68
#